data_d665bf3451ef052fedada1e86dd44d2d
#
_entry.id   d665bf3451ef052fedada1e86dd44d2d
#
_cell.length_a   1.000
_cell.length_b   1.000
_cell.length_c   1.000
_cell.angle_alpha   90.00
_cell.angle_beta   90.00
_cell.angle_gamma   90.00
#
_symmetry.space_group_name_H-M   'P 1'
#
loop_
_entity.id
_entity.type
_entity.pdbx_description
1 polymer ?
#
loop_
_entity_poly.entity_id
_entity_poly.type
_entity_poly.pdbx_seq_one_letter_code
_entity_poly.pdbx_strand_id
1 'polypeptide(L)'
;RRDINGLPMNPAARSYPEEFIQTGVSAIDGLNTLVRGQKLPIFSASGLPHANLAAQIAKQAKVRGSNEKFAVVFAAMGITFEESNFFVESFKETGAIDRTVLFVNLANDPAIERISTPRMALTAAEYLAFEKDMHVLVIMTDITNYADALREVSAARKEVPGRRGYPGYMYTDLATLYERAGRQNGKKGSITPVSYTHLRAHETDQY
;
A
#
# COMPACT_ATOMS: atom_id res chain seq x y z
N ARG A 1 -16.93 -15.31 0.69
CA ARG A 1 -16.10 -14.89 1.85
C ARG A 1 -14.67 -15.36 1.61
N ARG A 2 -13.68 -14.52 1.98
CA ARG A 2 -12.26 -14.82 1.90
C ARG A 2 -11.60 -14.50 3.23
N ASP A 3 -10.54 -15.23 3.55
CA ASP A 3 -9.66 -14.90 4.67
C ASP A 3 -8.86 -13.64 4.29
N ILE A 4 -8.88 -12.63 5.15
CA ILE A 4 -8.14 -11.38 4.95
C ILE A 4 -6.65 -11.53 5.25
N ASN A 5 -6.26 -12.53 6.05
CA ASN A 5 -4.85 -12.74 6.36
C ASN A 5 -4.05 -13.12 5.11
N GLY A 6 -4.66 -13.87 4.19
CA GLY A 6 -4.01 -14.29 2.97
C GLY A 6 -2.74 -15.11 3.21
N LEU A 7 -2.07 -15.44 2.14
CA LEU A 7 -0.76 -16.11 2.19
C LEU A 7 0.22 -15.36 1.29
N PRO A 8 1.50 -15.29 1.67
CA PRO A 8 2.56 -14.83 0.78
C PRO A 8 2.53 -15.63 -0.53
N MET A 9 2.77 -14.96 -1.64
CA MET A 9 2.84 -15.62 -2.93
C MET A 9 4.05 -16.55 -2.97
N ASN A 10 3.83 -17.81 -3.38
CA ASN A 10 4.92 -18.77 -3.53
C ASN A 10 6.00 -18.23 -4.50
N PRO A 11 7.27 -18.20 -4.11
CA PRO A 11 8.35 -17.72 -4.99
C PRO A 11 8.41 -18.42 -6.35
N ALA A 12 8.16 -19.73 -6.40
CA ALA A 12 8.12 -20.49 -7.65
C ALA A 12 6.97 -20.11 -8.59
N ALA A 13 5.92 -19.52 -8.06
CA ALA A 13 4.77 -19.04 -8.83
C ALA A 13 4.93 -17.59 -9.33
N ARG A 14 6.02 -16.89 -8.97
CA ARG A 14 6.25 -15.51 -9.36
C ARG A 14 6.76 -15.39 -10.78
N SER A 15 6.23 -14.41 -11.51
CA SER A 15 6.80 -13.97 -12.78
C SER A 15 7.65 -12.71 -12.57
N TYR A 16 8.69 -12.56 -13.39
CA TYR A 16 9.48 -11.33 -13.40
C TYR A 16 8.62 -10.13 -13.82
N PRO A 17 8.82 -8.96 -13.20
CA PRO A 17 8.18 -7.72 -13.62
C PRO A 17 8.84 -7.23 -14.93
N GLU A 18 8.05 -6.89 -15.94
CA GLU A 18 8.56 -6.48 -17.26
C GLU A 18 7.91 -5.20 -17.79
N GLU A 19 6.70 -4.88 -17.35
CA GLU A 19 5.91 -3.80 -17.95
C GLU A 19 5.94 -2.54 -17.08
N PHE A 20 6.22 -1.42 -17.71
CA PHE A 20 6.35 -0.11 -17.09
C PHE A 20 4.99 0.46 -16.65
N ILE A 21 4.92 0.92 -15.41
CA ILE A 21 3.81 1.71 -14.88
C ILE A 21 4.25 3.17 -14.84
N GLN A 22 3.63 4.00 -15.66
CA GLN A 22 3.85 5.43 -15.64
C GLN A 22 3.10 6.03 -14.45
N THR A 23 3.83 6.57 -13.48
CA THR A 23 3.26 7.19 -12.27
C THR A 23 2.90 8.67 -12.49
N GLY A 24 3.45 9.29 -13.52
CA GLY A 24 3.34 10.72 -13.79
C GLY A 24 4.27 11.58 -12.92
N VAL A 25 5.14 10.96 -12.14
CA VAL A 25 6.19 11.63 -11.35
C VAL A 25 7.53 11.39 -12.03
N SER A 26 8.13 12.43 -12.60
CA SER A 26 9.35 12.31 -13.42
C SER A 26 10.53 11.67 -12.68
N ALA A 27 10.68 11.96 -11.39
CA ALA A 27 11.73 11.37 -10.58
C ALA A 27 11.55 9.85 -10.40
N ILE A 28 10.32 9.38 -10.24
CA ILE A 28 10.02 7.93 -10.17
C ILE A 28 10.17 7.31 -11.54
N ASP A 29 9.50 7.88 -12.55
CA ASP A 29 9.46 7.33 -13.89
C ASP A 29 10.83 7.27 -14.58
N GLY A 30 11.72 8.24 -14.27
CA GLY A 30 13.04 8.34 -14.88
C GLY A 30 14.19 7.70 -14.09
N LEU A 31 14.13 7.73 -12.75
CA LEU A 31 15.26 7.31 -11.90
C LEU A 31 14.97 6.05 -11.09
N ASN A 32 13.71 5.77 -10.80
CA ASN A 32 13.29 4.63 -9.99
C ASN A 32 12.06 3.96 -10.60
N THR A 33 12.16 3.64 -11.86
CA THR A 33 11.09 3.13 -12.72
C THR A 33 10.26 2.03 -12.07
N LEU A 34 8.96 2.25 -11.97
CA LEU A 34 8.02 1.29 -11.42
C LEU A 34 7.57 0.30 -12.49
N VAL A 35 7.66 -0.99 -12.20
CA VAL A 35 7.27 -2.07 -13.09
C VAL A 35 6.14 -2.88 -12.46
N ARG A 36 5.27 -3.47 -13.28
CA ARG A 36 4.14 -4.29 -12.81
C ARG A 36 4.60 -5.43 -11.91
N GLY A 37 4.03 -5.48 -10.70
CA GLY A 37 4.38 -6.49 -9.70
C GLY A 37 5.60 -6.14 -8.84
N GLN A 38 6.23 -5.00 -9.07
CA GLN A 38 7.30 -4.47 -8.23
C GLN A 38 6.72 -3.75 -7.01
N LYS A 39 7.47 -3.74 -5.93
CA LYS A 39 7.15 -2.99 -4.70
C LYS A 39 7.92 -1.68 -4.69
N LEU A 40 7.25 -0.58 -4.42
CA LEU A 40 7.88 0.75 -4.31
C LEU A 40 7.63 1.32 -2.91
N PRO A 41 8.60 1.22 -1.99
CA PRO A 41 8.53 1.95 -0.73
C PRO A 41 8.95 3.41 -0.94
N ILE A 42 8.19 4.34 -0.35
CA ILE A 42 8.50 5.76 -0.33
C ILE A 42 8.63 6.19 1.12
N PHE A 43 9.79 6.75 1.45
CA PHE A 43 10.08 7.30 2.76
C PHE A 43 9.94 8.81 2.72
N SER A 44 9.15 9.37 3.64
CA SER A 44 8.88 10.80 3.70
C SER A 44 9.30 11.36 5.06
N ALA A 45 10.03 12.46 5.05
CA ALA A 45 10.33 13.19 6.27
C ALA A 45 9.12 14.00 6.75
N SER A 46 9.13 14.39 8.02
CA SER A 46 8.08 15.21 8.63
C SER A 46 7.90 16.54 7.88
N GLY A 47 6.65 16.92 7.63
CA GLY A 47 6.28 18.16 6.94
C GLY A 47 6.34 18.11 5.41
N LEU A 48 6.75 17.00 4.80
CA LEU A 48 6.68 16.85 3.36
C LEU A 48 5.27 16.44 2.90
N PRO A 49 4.83 16.87 1.70
CA PRO A 49 3.47 16.64 1.19
C PRO A 49 3.29 15.22 0.63
N HIS A 50 3.54 14.19 1.44
CA HIS A 50 3.43 12.79 1.02
C HIS A 50 2.00 12.39 0.60
N ALA A 51 0.97 12.96 1.23
CA ALA A 51 -0.42 12.74 0.85
C ALA A 51 -0.69 13.20 -0.60
N ASN A 52 -0.15 14.36 -0.99
CA ASN A 52 -0.28 14.88 -2.35
C ASN A 52 0.41 13.96 -3.36
N LEU A 53 1.58 13.43 -3.03
CA LEU A 53 2.30 12.48 -3.89
C LEU A 53 1.51 11.18 -4.06
N ALA A 54 0.93 10.64 -2.98
CA ALA A 54 0.08 9.45 -3.02
C ALA A 54 -1.15 9.67 -3.92
N ALA A 55 -1.83 10.80 -3.74
CA ALA A 55 -2.99 11.18 -4.55
C ALA A 55 -2.60 11.34 -6.04
N GLN A 56 -1.47 11.97 -6.32
CA GLN A 56 -0.98 12.16 -7.69
C GLN A 56 -0.70 10.82 -8.38
N ILE A 57 -0.01 9.90 -7.72
CA ILE A 57 0.26 8.56 -8.26
C ILE A 57 -1.06 7.81 -8.51
N ALA A 58 -2.00 7.83 -7.56
CA ALA A 58 -3.30 7.18 -7.72
C ALA A 58 -4.10 7.70 -8.92
N LYS A 59 -4.05 9.01 -9.15
CA LYS A 59 -4.75 9.67 -10.26
C LYS A 59 -4.13 9.39 -11.62
N GLN A 60 -2.81 9.43 -11.71
CA GLN A 60 -2.05 9.46 -12.97
C GLN A 60 -1.53 8.10 -13.39
N ALA A 61 -1.40 7.14 -12.46
CA ALA A 61 -0.83 5.83 -12.76
C ALA A 61 -1.61 5.10 -13.86
N LYS A 62 -0.86 4.64 -14.85
CA LYS A 62 -1.36 3.84 -15.98
C LYS A 62 -0.27 2.92 -16.51
N VAL A 63 -0.67 1.78 -17.04
CA VAL A 63 0.22 0.90 -17.79
C VAL A 63 0.33 1.43 -19.22
N ARG A 64 1.54 1.74 -19.65
CA ARG A 64 1.78 2.32 -20.97
C ARG A 64 1.75 1.21 -22.04
N GLY A 65 1.00 1.45 -23.10
CA GLY A 65 0.95 0.57 -24.27
C GLY A 65 -0.04 -0.60 -24.17
N SER A 66 -0.81 -0.71 -23.10
CA SER A 66 -1.87 -1.71 -22.98
C SER A 66 -3.24 -1.08 -22.77
N ASN A 67 -4.27 -1.69 -23.40
CA ASN A 67 -5.69 -1.38 -23.16
C ASN A 67 -6.27 -2.22 -22.01
N GLU A 68 -5.39 -2.74 -21.14
CA GLU A 68 -5.79 -3.65 -20.08
C GLU A 68 -6.48 -2.91 -18.93
N LYS A 69 -7.35 -3.63 -18.23
CA LYS A 69 -8.12 -3.09 -17.10
C LYS A 69 -7.17 -2.74 -15.95
N PHE A 70 -7.18 -1.49 -15.55
CA PHE A 70 -6.37 -0.96 -14.46
C PHE A 70 -7.26 -0.50 -13.30
N ALA A 71 -6.93 -0.90 -12.09
CA ALA A 71 -7.61 -0.48 -10.87
C ALA A 71 -6.62 0.00 -9.81
N VAL A 72 -7.08 0.88 -8.95
CA VAL A 72 -6.35 1.34 -7.77
C VAL A 72 -7.06 0.83 -6.53
N VAL A 73 -6.30 0.27 -5.59
CA VAL A 73 -6.79 -0.02 -4.25
C VAL A 73 -6.04 0.89 -3.29
N PHE A 74 -6.75 1.78 -2.63
CA PHE A 74 -6.17 2.77 -1.74
C PHE A 74 -6.49 2.40 -0.29
N ALA A 75 -5.45 2.12 0.50
CA ALA A 75 -5.54 1.76 1.91
C ALA A 75 -4.93 2.87 2.76
N ALA A 76 -5.77 3.65 3.41
CA ALA A 76 -5.37 4.69 4.34
C ALA A 76 -5.48 4.21 5.78
N MET A 77 -4.39 4.30 6.52
CA MET A 77 -4.26 3.77 7.88
C MET A 77 -3.95 4.89 8.87
N GLY A 78 -4.90 5.18 9.77
CA GLY A 78 -4.72 6.17 10.82
C GLY A 78 -4.53 7.60 10.33
N ILE A 79 -5.18 7.95 9.23
CA ILE A 79 -5.15 9.31 8.67
C ILE A 79 -6.15 10.23 9.39
N THR A 80 -5.97 11.54 9.27
CA THR A 80 -6.93 12.51 9.78
C THR A 80 -8.19 12.55 8.91
N PHE A 81 -9.26 13.11 9.47
CA PHE A 81 -10.49 13.33 8.72
C PHE A 81 -10.31 14.28 7.53
N GLU A 82 -9.47 15.31 7.71
CA GLU A 82 -9.15 16.25 6.64
C GLU A 82 -8.39 15.57 5.49
N GLU A 83 -7.41 14.73 5.81
CA GLU A 83 -6.68 13.94 4.80
C GLU A 83 -7.61 12.97 4.06
N SER A 84 -8.53 12.32 4.77
CA SER A 84 -9.53 11.45 4.17
C SER A 84 -10.40 12.20 3.16
N ASN A 85 -10.93 13.36 3.55
CA ASN A 85 -11.71 14.21 2.66
C ASN A 85 -10.90 14.68 1.45
N PHE A 86 -9.65 15.09 1.68
CA PHE A 86 -8.74 15.47 0.59
C PHE A 86 -8.59 14.35 -0.45
N PHE A 87 -8.38 13.11 -0.03
CA PHE A 87 -8.27 11.99 -0.98
C PHE A 87 -9.57 11.75 -1.74
N VAL A 88 -10.71 11.71 -1.03
CA VAL A 88 -12.02 11.46 -1.65
C VAL A 88 -12.38 12.54 -2.66
N GLU A 89 -12.24 13.81 -2.30
CA GLU A 89 -12.51 14.94 -3.20
C GLU A 89 -11.55 14.93 -4.40
N SER A 90 -10.27 14.74 -4.14
CA SER A 90 -9.23 14.67 -5.15
C SER A 90 -9.48 13.56 -6.18
N PHE A 91 -9.99 12.40 -5.77
CA PHE A 91 -10.33 11.30 -6.69
C PHE A 91 -11.64 11.56 -7.44
N LYS A 92 -12.63 12.22 -6.81
CA LYS A 92 -13.87 12.63 -7.47
C LYS A 92 -13.63 13.65 -8.57
N GLU A 93 -12.87 14.71 -8.29
CA GLU A 93 -12.56 15.77 -9.25
C GLU A 93 -11.89 15.26 -10.53
N THR A 94 -11.07 14.24 -10.41
CA THR A 94 -10.32 13.68 -11.54
C THR A 94 -11.00 12.47 -12.20
N GLY A 95 -12.15 12.03 -11.69
CA GLY A 95 -12.81 10.80 -12.15
C GLY A 95 -12.05 9.51 -11.78
N ALA A 96 -10.97 9.60 -11.00
CA ALA A 96 -10.21 8.43 -10.57
C ALA A 96 -11.00 7.54 -9.60
N ILE A 97 -12.04 8.07 -8.98
CA ILE A 97 -12.91 7.35 -8.04
C ILE A 97 -13.55 6.12 -8.69
N ASP A 98 -13.90 6.17 -9.98
CA ASP A 98 -14.57 5.07 -10.69
C ASP A 98 -13.71 3.81 -10.85
N ARG A 99 -12.38 3.97 -10.74
CA ARG A 99 -11.41 2.88 -10.80
C ARG A 99 -10.70 2.61 -9.48
N THR A 100 -11.16 3.25 -8.40
CA THR A 100 -10.49 3.19 -7.09
C THR A 100 -11.38 2.52 -6.05
N VAL A 101 -10.82 1.55 -5.34
CA VAL A 101 -11.43 0.97 -4.14
C VAL A 101 -10.75 1.59 -2.93
N LEU A 102 -11.54 2.22 -2.05
CA LEU A 102 -11.04 2.93 -0.87
C LEU A 102 -11.28 2.10 0.39
N PHE A 103 -10.20 1.89 1.14
CA PHE A 103 -10.23 1.41 2.52
C PHE A 103 -9.66 2.51 3.40
N VAL A 104 -10.47 3.10 4.25
CA VAL A 104 -10.08 4.23 5.10
C VAL A 104 -10.27 3.86 6.56
N ASN A 105 -9.20 3.98 7.31
CA ASN A 105 -9.19 3.93 8.77
C ASN A 105 -8.70 5.29 9.28
N LEU A 106 -9.51 5.93 10.08
CA LEU A 106 -9.19 7.24 10.65
C LEU A 106 -8.30 7.12 11.91
N ALA A 107 -7.68 8.22 12.29
CA ALA A 107 -6.80 8.26 13.46
C ALA A 107 -7.50 7.91 14.77
N ASN A 108 -8.81 8.22 14.88
CA ASN A 108 -9.64 7.91 16.03
C ASN A 108 -10.33 6.54 15.98
N ASP A 109 -10.17 5.79 14.89
CA ASP A 109 -10.68 4.42 14.78
C ASP A 109 -9.82 3.43 15.60
N PRO A 110 -10.37 2.28 16.02
CA PRO A 110 -9.64 1.28 16.79
C PRO A 110 -8.38 0.77 16.09
N ALA A 111 -7.30 0.56 16.86
CA ALA A 111 -6.03 0.06 16.34
C ALA A 111 -6.16 -1.30 15.63
N ILE A 112 -7.07 -2.16 16.07
CA ILE A 112 -7.30 -3.48 15.47
C ILE A 112 -7.87 -3.35 14.04
N GLU A 113 -8.70 -2.36 13.77
CA GLU A 113 -9.22 -2.07 12.44
C GLU A 113 -8.10 -1.56 11.53
N ARG A 114 -7.20 -0.75 12.07
CA ARG A 114 -6.00 -0.26 11.36
C ARG A 114 -5.11 -1.40 10.91
N ILE A 115 -4.89 -2.39 11.76
CA ILE A 115 -4.13 -3.60 11.41
C ILE A 115 -4.85 -4.43 10.33
N SER A 116 -6.18 -4.44 10.32
CA SER A 116 -6.98 -5.19 9.34
C SER A 116 -7.06 -4.49 7.97
N THR A 117 -6.98 -3.18 7.94
CA THR A 117 -7.15 -2.36 6.72
C THR A 117 -6.26 -2.79 5.55
N PRO A 118 -4.92 -2.93 5.68
CA PRO A 118 -4.07 -3.34 4.57
C PRO A 118 -4.33 -4.79 4.16
N ARG A 119 -4.75 -5.66 5.09
CA ARG A 119 -5.10 -7.04 4.78
C ARG A 119 -6.36 -7.13 3.93
N MET A 120 -7.39 -6.34 4.26
CA MET A 120 -8.61 -6.24 3.46
C MET A 120 -8.32 -5.67 2.06
N ALA A 121 -7.51 -4.62 1.99
CA ALA A 121 -7.12 -3.99 0.74
C ALA A 121 -6.36 -4.96 -0.19
N LEU A 122 -5.39 -5.70 0.35
CA LEU A 122 -4.64 -6.70 -0.42
C LEU A 122 -5.52 -7.87 -0.85
N THR A 123 -6.48 -8.30 -0.02
CA THR A 123 -7.45 -9.35 -0.39
C THR A 123 -8.36 -8.90 -1.53
N ALA A 124 -8.81 -7.65 -1.53
CA ALA A 124 -9.55 -7.06 -2.63
C ALA A 124 -8.69 -6.96 -3.91
N ALA A 125 -7.42 -6.55 -3.76
CA ALA A 125 -6.47 -6.48 -4.85
C ALA A 125 -6.19 -7.86 -5.47
N GLU A 126 -6.02 -8.90 -4.66
CA GLU A 126 -5.86 -10.29 -5.14
C GLU A 126 -7.06 -10.77 -5.95
N TYR A 127 -8.27 -10.44 -5.51
CA TYR A 127 -9.47 -10.77 -6.26
C TYR A 127 -9.51 -10.08 -7.62
N LEU A 128 -9.24 -8.78 -7.65
CA LEU A 128 -9.22 -8.01 -8.89
C LEU A 128 -8.09 -8.47 -9.84
N ALA A 129 -6.91 -8.72 -9.30
CA ALA A 129 -5.75 -9.10 -10.11
C ALA A 129 -5.85 -10.53 -10.63
N PHE A 130 -6.13 -11.50 -9.77
CA PHE A 130 -5.97 -12.92 -10.11
C PHE A 130 -7.25 -13.63 -10.54
N GLU A 131 -8.44 -13.01 -10.34
CA GLU A 131 -9.72 -13.55 -10.82
C GLU A 131 -10.40 -12.67 -11.86
N LYS A 132 -10.07 -11.38 -11.90
CA LYS A 132 -10.62 -10.45 -12.91
C LYS A 132 -9.57 -10.02 -13.94
N ASP A 133 -8.35 -10.54 -13.84
CA ASP A 133 -7.24 -10.25 -14.74
C ASP A 133 -6.95 -8.75 -14.89
N MET A 134 -7.02 -8.03 -13.77
CA MET A 134 -6.77 -6.58 -13.75
C MET A 134 -5.36 -6.27 -13.26
N HIS A 135 -4.84 -5.12 -13.70
CA HIS A 135 -3.62 -4.57 -13.10
C HIS A 135 -4.01 -3.69 -11.93
N VAL A 136 -3.56 -4.06 -10.74
CA VAL A 136 -3.95 -3.40 -9.50
C VAL A 136 -2.75 -2.69 -8.88
N LEU A 137 -2.85 -1.37 -8.77
CA LEU A 137 -1.95 -0.55 -7.98
C LEU A 137 -2.50 -0.46 -6.56
N VAL A 138 -1.76 -0.93 -5.57
CA VAL A 138 -2.15 -0.81 -4.16
C VAL A 138 -1.34 0.30 -3.52
N ILE A 139 -2.01 1.34 -3.05
CA ILE A 139 -1.37 2.44 -2.32
C ILE A 139 -1.70 2.29 -0.84
N MET A 140 -0.66 2.16 -0.01
CA MET A 140 -0.78 2.02 1.44
C MET A 140 -0.16 3.23 2.13
N THR A 141 -0.97 4.00 2.82
CA THR A 141 -0.56 5.17 3.61
C THR A 141 -1.28 5.13 4.96
N ASP A 142 -0.65 5.19 6.11
CA ASP A 142 0.77 5.30 6.42
C ASP A 142 1.26 4.03 7.15
N ILE A 143 2.36 3.49 6.72
CA ILE A 143 2.94 2.26 7.31
C ILE A 143 3.43 2.53 8.74
N THR A 144 3.85 3.75 9.06
CA THR A 144 4.23 4.12 10.42
C THR A 144 3.03 3.98 11.38
N ASN A 145 1.85 4.45 10.99
CA ASN A 145 0.64 4.30 11.79
C ASN A 145 0.22 2.83 11.94
N TYR A 146 0.45 2.02 10.92
CA TYR A 146 0.25 0.57 11.00
C TYR A 146 1.19 -0.06 12.03
N ALA A 147 2.48 0.26 12.00
CA ALA A 147 3.45 -0.25 12.96
C ALA A 147 3.12 0.19 14.40
N ASP A 148 2.69 1.44 14.59
CA ASP A 148 2.25 1.94 15.88
C ASP A 148 1.01 1.20 16.40
N ALA A 149 0.08 0.83 15.53
CA ALA A 149 -1.07 0.00 15.90
C ALA A 149 -0.66 -1.41 16.33
N LEU A 150 0.32 -2.02 15.64
CA LEU A 150 0.90 -3.30 16.08
C LEU A 150 1.53 -3.18 17.47
N ARG A 151 2.27 -2.11 17.74
CA ARG A 151 2.87 -1.84 19.05
C ARG A 151 1.82 -1.71 20.14
N GLU A 152 0.75 -0.95 19.88
CA GLU A 152 -0.37 -0.75 20.82
C GLU A 152 -1.05 -2.08 21.16
N VAL A 153 -1.40 -2.87 20.15
CA VAL A 153 -2.07 -4.16 20.35
C VAL A 153 -1.18 -5.18 21.05
N SER A 154 0.12 -5.25 20.69
CA SER A 154 1.07 -6.14 21.37
C SER A 154 1.26 -5.77 22.84
N ALA A 155 1.33 -4.48 23.15
CA ALA A 155 1.41 -3.99 24.53
C ALA A 155 0.15 -4.36 25.32
N ALA A 156 -1.04 -4.18 24.73
CA ALA A 156 -2.30 -4.57 25.36
C ALA A 156 -2.40 -6.08 25.63
N ARG A 157 -1.77 -6.89 24.77
CA ARG A 157 -1.66 -8.36 24.95
C ARG A 157 -0.56 -8.77 25.91
N LYS A 158 0.22 -7.83 26.45
CA LYS A 158 1.38 -8.07 27.32
C LYS A 158 2.45 -8.97 26.66
N GLU A 159 2.60 -8.85 25.37
CA GLU A 159 3.66 -9.52 24.61
C GLU A 159 5.03 -8.93 25.00
N VAL A 160 6.09 -9.75 24.92
CA VAL A 160 7.45 -9.27 25.20
C VAL A 160 7.83 -8.23 24.14
N PRO A 161 8.14 -6.99 24.51
CA PRO A 161 8.49 -5.95 23.55
C PRO A 161 9.86 -6.21 22.93
N GLY A 162 9.95 -6.00 21.61
CA GLY A 162 11.22 -5.93 20.89
C GLY A 162 11.82 -4.52 20.92
N ARG A 163 12.69 -4.23 19.95
CA ARG A 163 13.36 -2.93 19.82
C ARG A 163 12.31 -1.80 19.72
N ARG A 164 12.52 -0.72 20.50
CA ARG A 164 11.64 0.46 20.57
C ARG A 164 10.16 0.14 20.94
N GLY A 165 9.94 -0.98 21.60
CA GLY A 165 8.59 -1.39 22.04
C GLY A 165 7.72 -2.03 20.96
N TYR A 166 8.23 -2.20 19.74
CA TYR A 166 7.53 -2.92 18.68
C TYR A 166 7.54 -4.42 18.93
N PRO A 167 6.51 -5.16 18.48
CA PRO A 167 6.53 -6.63 18.59
C PRO A 167 7.67 -7.22 17.75
N GLY A 168 8.31 -8.27 18.24
CA GLY A 168 9.41 -8.94 17.55
C GLY A 168 9.05 -9.46 16.16
N TYR A 169 7.77 -9.75 15.91
CA TYR A 169 7.25 -10.22 14.62
C TYR A 169 6.89 -9.11 13.62
N MET A 170 7.12 -7.82 13.95
CA MET A 170 6.72 -6.70 13.07
C MET A 170 7.29 -6.83 11.66
N TYR A 171 8.57 -7.16 11.52
CA TYR A 171 9.21 -7.31 10.20
C TYR A 171 8.62 -8.48 9.41
N THR A 172 8.37 -9.61 10.07
CA THR A 172 7.75 -10.78 9.46
C THR A 172 6.32 -10.47 9.02
N ASP A 173 5.57 -9.75 9.85
CA ASP A 173 4.21 -9.34 9.54
C ASP A 173 4.16 -8.40 8.32
N LEU A 174 5.01 -7.39 8.27
CA LEU A 174 5.16 -6.51 7.10
C LEU A 174 5.60 -7.29 5.86
N ALA A 175 6.56 -8.19 6.00
CA ALA A 175 7.01 -9.04 4.89
C ALA A 175 5.86 -9.89 4.34
N THR A 176 5.01 -10.48 5.18
CA THR A 176 3.85 -11.24 4.72
C THR A 176 2.85 -10.40 3.94
N LEU A 177 2.65 -9.15 4.32
CA LEU A 177 1.81 -8.21 3.57
C LEU A 177 2.41 -7.92 2.18
N TYR A 178 3.67 -7.52 2.14
CA TYR A 178 4.34 -7.18 0.87
C TYR A 178 4.51 -8.38 -0.06
N GLU A 179 4.71 -9.57 0.48
CA GLU A 179 4.88 -10.79 -0.33
C GLU A 179 3.56 -11.35 -0.90
N ARG A 180 2.42 -10.77 -0.57
CA ARG A 180 1.14 -11.02 -1.26
C ARG A 180 1.09 -10.37 -2.65
N ALA A 181 1.93 -9.37 -2.89
CA ALA A 181 1.97 -8.59 -4.12
C ALA A 181 2.96 -9.16 -5.13
N GLY A 182 2.70 -8.93 -6.39
CA GLY A 182 3.55 -9.36 -7.50
C GLY A 182 2.78 -9.78 -8.74
N ARG A 183 3.48 -10.46 -9.65
CA ARG A 183 2.90 -11.16 -10.80
C ARG A 183 2.96 -12.67 -10.54
N GLN A 184 1.95 -13.38 -10.99
CA GLN A 184 1.85 -14.82 -10.84
C GLN A 184 1.88 -15.50 -12.22
N ASN A 185 2.67 -16.56 -12.34
CA ASN A 185 2.74 -17.38 -13.56
C ASN A 185 1.35 -17.87 -13.96
N GLY A 186 1.01 -17.74 -15.24
CA GLY A 186 -0.28 -18.15 -15.79
C GLY A 186 -1.46 -17.19 -15.47
N LYS A 187 -1.22 -16.07 -14.78
CA LYS A 187 -2.20 -15.01 -14.54
C LYS A 187 -1.81 -13.74 -15.30
N LYS A 188 -2.80 -13.07 -15.88
CA LYS A 188 -2.60 -11.81 -16.60
C LYS A 188 -2.48 -10.61 -15.65
N GLY A 189 -3.24 -10.64 -14.55
CA GLY A 189 -3.25 -9.56 -13.57
C GLY A 189 -1.99 -9.47 -12.74
N SER A 190 -1.81 -8.34 -12.08
CA SER A 190 -0.66 -8.04 -11.21
C SER A 190 -1.07 -7.15 -10.05
N ILE A 191 -0.32 -7.24 -8.95
CA ILE A 191 -0.45 -6.37 -7.80
C ILE A 191 0.87 -5.64 -7.60
N THR A 192 0.82 -4.31 -7.66
CA THR A 192 1.98 -3.42 -7.52
C THR A 192 1.74 -2.51 -6.31
N PRO A 193 2.36 -2.79 -5.15
CA PRO A 193 2.19 -1.96 -3.98
C PRO A 193 3.15 -0.77 -4.00
N VAL A 194 2.59 0.39 -3.68
CA VAL A 194 3.31 1.61 -3.31
C VAL A 194 2.99 1.90 -1.85
N SER A 195 3.99 1.90 -1.00
CA SER A 195 3.81 2.12 0.43
C SER A 195 4.53 3.38 0.89
N TYR A 196 3.84 4.14 1.73
CA TYR A 196 4.39 5.35 2.35
C TYR A 196 4.74 5.09 3.80
N THR A 197 5.93 5.51 4.17
CA THR A 197 6.42 5.48 5.55
C THR A 197 6.86 6.87 5.95
N HIS A 198 6.19 7.40 6.96
CA HIS A 198 6.53 8.72 7.52
C HIS A 198 7.64 8.57 8.56
N LEU A 199 8.77 9.22 8.30
CA LEU A 199 9.90 9.27 9.24
C LEU A 199 9.67 10.42 10.23
N ARG A 200 9.74 10.12 11.53
CA ARG A 200 9.68 11.14 12.57
C ARG A 200 11.00 11.90 12.63
N ALA A 201 10.95 13.15 13.12
CA ALA A 201 12.14 14.05 13.15
C ALA A 201 13.38 13.41 13.80
N HIS A 202 13.18 12.65 14.88
CA HIS A 202 14.31 11.96 15.58
C HIS A 202 14.80 10.67 14.89
N GLU A 203 14.17 10.24 13.81
CA GLU A 203 14.60 9.08 13.01
C GLU A 203 15.51 9.51 11.84
N THR A 204 15.50 10.81 11.50
CA THR A 204 16.32 11.38 10.43
C THR A 204 17.72 11.78 10.87
N ASP A 205 17.97 11.94 12.18
CA ASP A 205 19.26 12.35 12.73
C ASP A 205 20.30 11.21 12.88
N GLN A 206 19.99 10.01 12.38
CA GLN A 206 20.84 8.82 12.53
C GLN A 206 21.49 8.32 11.23
N TYR A 207 21.44 9.15 10.17
CA TYR A 207 22.10 8.82 8.89
C TYR A 207 22.98 9.96 8.42
#